data_8630eca8c7f2fb307bc478db7e452a52
#
_entry.id   8630eca8c7f2fb307bc478db7e452a52
#
_cell.length_a   1.000
_cell.length_b   1.000
_cell.length_c   1.000
_cell.angle_alpha   90.00
_cell.angle_beta   90.00
_cell.angle_gamma   90.00
#
_symmetry.space_group_name_H-M   'P 1'
#
loop_
_entity.id
_entity.type
_entity.pdbx_description
1 polymer ?
#
loop_
_entity_poly.entity_id
_entity_poly.type
_entity_poly.pdbx_seq_one_letter_code
_entity_poly.pdbx_strand_id
1 'polypeptide(L)'
;MKMWKKAASVMLASAMVVSLAACGSSGNKSGGSSDSDTFKIGGIGPTTGDAAIYGTAVKNGIQLAVDEINAAGGINGKQIEYKFEDDQADSEKSVNAYNTLKDWGMQILMGTVTSG
;
A
#
# COMPACT_ATOMS: atom_id res chain seq x y z
N MET A 1 25.27 42.88 -39.78
CA MET A 1 25.54 41.46 -39.59
C MET A 1 25.43 40.94 -38.13
N LYS A 2 25.19 41.82 -37.17
CA LYS A 2 25.04 41.38 -35.75
C LYS A 2 23.62 40.99 -35.35
N MET A 3 22.63 41.21 -36.19
CA MET A 3 21.21 40.85 -35.88
C MET A 3 20.79 39.46 -36.33
N TRP A 4 21.53 38.80 -37.18
CA TRP A 4 21.17 37.47 -37.67
C TRP A 4 21.50 36.36 -36.65
N LYS A 5 22.46 36.60 -35.78
CA LYS A 5 22.82 35.64 -34.74
C LYS A 5 21.85 35.59 -33.57
N LYS A 6 21.06 36.65 -33.41
CA LYS A 6 20.03 36.70 -32.34
C LYS A 6 18.67 36.12 -32.77
N ALA A 7 18.40 36.06 -34.06
CA ALA A 7 17.16 35.48 -34.58
C ALA A 7 17.19 33.95 -34.61
N ALA A 8 18.37 33.32 -34.73
CA ALA A 8 18.51 31.89 -34.75
C ALA A 8 18.35 31.22 -33.37
N SER A 9 18.63 31.96 -32.29
CA SER A 9 18.50 31.41 -30.92
C SER A 9 17.08 31.47 -30.37
N VAL A 10 16.23 32.32 -30.90
CA VAL A 10 14.82 32.43 -30.48
C VAL A 10 13.96 31.38 -31.16
N MET A 11 14.35 30.90 -32.34
CA MET A 11 13.60 29.84 -33.04
C MET A 11 13.84 28.43 -32.45
N LEU A 12 15.00 28.22 -31.80
CA LEU A 12 15.27 26.92 -31.16
C LEU A 12 14.52 26.74 -29.80
N ALA A 13 14.21 27.86 -29.14
CA ALA A 13 13.50 27.81 -27.85
C ALA A 13 12.00 27.57 -27.99
N SER A 14 11.41 27.90 -29.14
CA SER A 14 9.97 27.70 -29.37
C SER A 14 9.61 26.30 -29.81
N ALA A 15 10.58 25.49 -30.28
CA ALA A 15 10.32 24.13 -30.72
C ALA A 15 10.28 23.11 -29.56
N MET A 16 10.79 23.46 -28.37
CA MET A 16 10.78 22.55 -27.21
C MET A 16 9.52 22.63 -26.33
N VAL A 17 8.70 23.64 -26.51
CA VAL A 17 7.49 23.82 -25.69
C VAL A 17 6.29 23.02 -26.23
N VAL A 18 6.30 22.63 -27.49
CA VAL A 18 5.19 21.90 -28.12
C VAL A 18 5.25 20.39 -27.88
N SER A 19 6.39 19.85 -27.44
CA SER A 19 6.53 18.40 -27.23
C SER A 19 6.07 17.92 -25.86
N LEU A 20 5.76 18.80 -24.89
CA LEU A 20 5.26 18.40 -23.58
C LEU A 20 3.72 18.32 -23.51
N ALA A 21 3.00 18.76 -24.55
CA ALA A 21 1.54 18.73 -24.53
C ALA A 21 0.92 17.43 -25.09
N ALA A 22 1.76 16.48 -25.55
CA ALA A 22 1.27 15.23 -26.13
C ALA A 22 1.18 14.04 -25.18
N CYS A 23 1.50 14.21 -23.89
CA CYS A 23 1.37 13.15 -22.87
C CYS A 23 0.17 13.34 -21.92
N GLY A 24 -0.78 14.14 -22.28
CA GLY A 24 -1.95 14.40 -21.45
C GLY A 24 -3.25 14.20 -22.21
N SER A 25 -3.56 13.01 -22.66
CA SER A 25 -4.94 12.54 -22.85
C SER A 25 -4.93 11.19 -23.57
N SER A 26 -4.88 10.14 -22.82
CA SER A 26 -5.46 8.87 -23.21
C SER A 26 -6.14 8.32 -21.97
N GLY A 27 -7.41 8.66 -21.84
CA GLY A 27 -8.31 7.93 -20.99
C GLY A 27 -8.41 6.51 -21.54
N ASN A 28 -7.61 5.61 -21.04
CA ASN A 28 -7.85 4.20 -21.15
C ASN A 28 -8.13 3.66 -19.77
N LYS A 29 -9.39 3.57 -19.42
CA LYS A 29 -9.87 2.71 -18.33
C LYS A 29 -9.70 1.26 -18.78
N SER A 30 -8.51 0.75 -18.69
CA SER A 30 -8.26 -0.66 -18.55
C SER A 30 -8.32 -0.98 -17.08
N GLY A 31 -9.28 -1.80 -16.67
CA GLY A 31 -9.28 -2.41 -15.35
C GLY A 31 -7.97 -3.18 -15.16
N GLY A 32 -7.06 -2.63 -14.41
CA GLY A 32 -5.81 -3.22 -14.03
C GLY A 32 -5.55 -2.75 -12.62
N SER A 33 -5.29 -3.70 -11.71
CA SER A 33 -4.76 -3.53 -10.40
C SER A 33 -4.26 -2.12 -10.15
N SER A 34 -4.95 -1.37 -9.29
CA SER A 34 -4.35 -0.23 -8.64
C SER A 34 -3.06 -0.76 -7.99
N ASP A 35 -1.94 -0.41 -8.58
CA ASP A 35 -0.65 -0.55 -7.94
C ASP A 35 -0.72 0.36 -6.72
N SER A 36 -1.27 -0.18 -5.62
CA SER A 36 -1.40 0.58 -4.39
C SER A 36 0.01 0.90 -3.94
N ASP A 37 0.28 2.16 -3.62
CA ASP A 37 1.57 2.64 -3.12
C ASP A 37 1.94 1.99 -1.78
N THR A 38 1.09 1.11 -1.26
CA THR A 38 1.22 0.41 0.02
C THR A 38 1.11 -1.09 -0.14
N PHE A 39 1.76 -1.80 0.76
CA PHE A 39 1.69 -3.24 0.90
C PHE A 39 0.80 -3.59 2.10
N LYS A 40 -0.33 -4.27 1.88
CA LYS A 40 -1.32 -4.53 2.90
C LYS A 40 -1.13 -5.87 3.59
N ILE A 41 -0.85 -5.84 4.88
CA ILE A 41 -0.74 -7.01 5.75
C ILE A 41 -1.95 -7.06 6.69
N GLY A 42 -2.68 -8.16 6.65
CA GLY A 42 -3.75 -8.47 7.61
C GLY A 42 -3.24 -9.34 8.75
N GLY A 43 -3.80 -9.19 9.92
CA GLY A 43 -3.61 -10.10 11.04
C GLY A 43 -4.95 -10.52 11.64
N ILE A 44 -5.04 -11.74 12.15
CA ILE A 44 -6.20 -12.27 12.85
C ILE A 44 -5.73 -12.95 14.14
N GLY A 45 -6.44 -12.73 15.20
CA GLY A 45 -6.24 -13.43 16.46
C GLY A 45 -7.10 -12.84 17.57
N PRO A 46 -7.22 -13.51 18.71
CA PRO A 46 -8.03 -13.05 19.81
C PRO A 46 -7.37 -11.85 20.51
N THR A 47 -8.05 -10.70 20.51
CA THR A 47 -7.66 -9.54 21.32
C THR A 47 -8.64 -9.27 22.45
N THR A 48 -9.72 -10.04 22.51
CA THR A 48 -10.69 -10.09 23.61
C THR A 48 -10.93 -11.53 24.04
N GLY A 49 -11.52 -11.74 25.22
CA GLY A 49 -11.78 -13.06 25.78
C GLY A 49 -10.56 -13.70 26.48
N ASP A 50 -10.64 -15.00 26.77
CA ASP A 50 -9.66 -15.71 27.61
C ASP A 50 -8.27 -15.83 26.96
N ALA A 51 -8.22 -15.84 25.65
CA ALA A 51 -6.96 -15.93 24.89
C ALA A 51 -6.38 -14.56 24.47
N ALA A 52 -6.95 -13.45 24.94
CA ALA A 52 -6.59 -12.09 24.52
C ALA A 52 -5.13 -11.73 24.75
N ILE A 53 -4.51 -12.29 25.77
CA ILE A 53 -3.09 -12.06 26.09
C ILE A 53 -2.17 -12.50 24.93
N TYR A 54 -2.50 -13.61 24.28
CA TYR A 54 -1.72 -14.14 23.16
C TYR A 54 -1.92 -13.30 21.89
N GLY A 55 -3.16 -13.01 21.53
CA GLY A 55 -3.48 -12.22 20.34
C GLY A 55 -2.99 -10.79 20.44
N THR A 56 -3.08 -10.17 21.61
CA THR A 56 -2.55 -8.82 21.85
C THR A 56 -1.03 -8.79 21.72
N ALA A 57 -0.33 -9.79 22.24
CA ALA A 57 1.13 -9.89 22.11
C ALA A 57 1.55 -10.01 20.64
N VAL A 58 0.87 -10.86 19.87
CA VAL A 58 1.14 -11.02 18.43
C VAL A 58 0.84 -9.75 17.66
N LYS A 59 -0.33 -9.13 17.89
CA LYS A 59 -0.70 -7.85 17.28
C LYS A 59 0.37 -6.78 17.50
N ASN A 60 0.81 -6.62 18.73
CA ASN A 60 1.81 -5.62 19.08
C ASN A 60 3.18 -5.94 18.47
N GLY A 61 3.58 -7.20 18.44
CA GLY A 61 4.83 -7.62 17.81
C GLY A 61 4.84 -7.34 16.31
N ILE A 62 3.74 -7.62 15.61
CA ILE A 62 3.62 -7.30 14.18
C ILE A 62 3.64 -5.77 13.98
N GLN A 63 2.92 -5.01 14.78
CA GLN A 63 2.90 -3.55 14.69
C GLN A 63 4.31 -2.96 14.86
N LEU A 64 5.06 -3.44 15.83
CA LEU A 64 6.45 -3.00 16.04
C LEU A 64 7.32 -3.26 14.80
N ALA A 65 7.24 -4.47 14.24
CA ALA A 65 7.98 -4.80 13.02
C ALA A 65 7.57 -3.93 11.83
N VAL A 66 6.27 -3.69 11.66
CA VAL A 66 5.75 -2.79 10.61
C VAL A 66 6.28 -1.37 10.77
N ASP A 67 6.28 -0.85 11.99
CA ASP A 67 6.77 0.50 12.29
C ASP A 67 8.28 0.63 11.99
N GLU A 68 9.07 -0.38 12.35
CA GLU A 68 10.51 -0.42 12.05
C GLU A 68 10.79 -0.50 10.54
N ILE A 69 10.08 -1.35 9.81
CA ILE A 69 10.23 -1.49 8.36
C ILE A 69 9.82 -0.20 7.66
N ASN A 70 8.72 0.41 8.06
CA ASN A 70 8.23 1.66 7.49
C ASN A 70 9.19 2.82 7.78
N ALA A 71 9.77 2.89 8.97
CA ALA A 71 10.77 3.88 9.31
C ALA A 71 12.06 3.74 8.47
N ALA A 72 12.39 2.52 8.07
CA ALA A 72 13.53 2.23 7.18
C ALA A 72 13.23 2.46 5.68
N GLY A 73 12.02 2.89 5.31
CA GLY A 73 11.62 3.18 3.93
C GLY A 73 10.65 2.16 3.32
N GLY A 74 10.14 1.22 4.09
CA GLY A 74 9.20 0.21 3.63
C GLY A 74 9.85 -0.95 2.88
N ILE A 75 9.06 -1.69 2.14
CA ILE A 75 9.50 -2.81 1.31
C ILE A 75 9.52 -2.36 -0.15
N ASN A 76 10.70 -2.36 -0.77
CA ASN A 76 10.89 -1.88 -2.15
C ASN A 76 10.31 -0.47 -2.38
N GLY A 77 10.45 0.42 -1.39
CA GLY A 77 9.91 1.78 -1.44
C GLY A 77 8.42 1.90 -1.14
N LYS A 78 7.72 0.79 -0.86
CA LYS A 78 6.31 0.78 -0.48
C LYS A 78 6.15 0.68 1.03
N GLN A 79 5.33 1.54 1.60
CA GLN A 79 4.96 1.48 3.01
C GLN A 79 4.04 0.28 3.27
N ILE A 80 4.14 -0.31 4.46
CA ILE A 80 3.22 -1.34 4.92
C ILE A 80 2.02 -0.68 5.58
N GLU A 81 0.82 -1.05 5.15
CA GLU A 81 -0.41 -0.84 5.90
C GLU A 81 -0.74 -2.13 6.66
N TYR A 82 -1.02 -2.01 7.95
CA TYR A 82 -1.34 -3.14 8.80
C TYR A 82 -2.72 -2.99 9.43
N LYS A 83 -3.51 -4.05 9.35
CA LYS A 83 -4.83 -4.14 9.96
C LYS A 83 -4.98 -5.47 10.68
N PHE A 84 -5.43 -5.44 11.92
CA PHE A 84 -5.65 -6.62 12.74
C PHE A 84 -7.12 -6.74 13.13
N GLU A 85 -7.71 -7.93 12.96
CA GLU A 85 -9.08 -8.25 13.32
C GLU A 85 -9.12 -9.22 14.50
N ASP A 86 -10.02 -8.97 15.42
CA ASP A 86 -10.27 -9.81 16.59
C ASP A 86 -11.22 -10.96 16.23
N ASP A 87 -10.79 -12.19 16.43
CA ASP A 87 -11.61 -13.37 16.21
C ASP A 87 -12.16 -13.99 17.50
N GLN A 88 -11.76 -13.48 18.65
CA GLN A 88 -12.19 -13.98 19.98
C GLN A 88 -11.95 -15.49 20.16
N ALA A 89 -11.00 -16.06 19.42
CA ALA A 89 -10.75 -17.52 19.36
C ALA A 89 -12.01 -18.33 18.94
N ASP A 90 -12.82 -17.77 18.04
CA ASP A 90 -14.05 -18.35 17.52
C ASP A 90 -13.93 -18.53 16.00
N SER A 91 -14.26 -19.73 15.51
CA SER A 91 -14.05 -20.07 14.10
C SER A 91 -14.94 -19.29 13.14
N GLU A 92 -16.20 -18.97 13.50
CA GLU A 92 -17.07 -18.14 12.65
C GLU A 92 -16.55 -16.70 12.59
N LYS A 93 -16.10 -16.17 13.72
CA LYS A 93 -15.50 -14.82 13.77
C LYS A 93 -14.20 -14.76 13.00
N SER A 94 -13.38 -15.82 13.03
CA SER A 94 -12.16 -15.91 12.21
C SER A 94 -12.47 -15.83 10.72
N VAL A 95 -13.51 -16.52 10.24
CA VAL A 95 -13.96 -16.45 8.84
C VAL A 95 -14.43 -15.03 8.48
N ASN A 96 -15.20 -14.38 9.37
CA ASN A 96 -15.64 -13.01 9.15
C ASN A 96 -14.48 -12.02 9.15
N ALA A 97 -13.54 -12.18 10.06
CA ALA A 97 -12.30 -11.38 10.12
C ALA A 97 -11.47 -11.53 8.82
N TYR A 98 -11.33 -12.76 8.34
CA TYR A 98 -10.66 -13.02 7.07
C TYR A 98 -11.33 -12.30 5.89
N ASN A 99 -12.66 -12.42 5.79
CA ASN A 99 -13.41 -11.75 4.72
C ASN A 99 -13.27 -10.22 4.80
N THR A 100 -13.33 -9.66 6.01
CA THR A 100 -13.11 -8.22 6.22
C THR A 100 -11.72 -7.77 5.72
N LEU A 101 -10.68 -8.52 6.04
CA LEU A 101 -9.31 -8.22 5.59
C LEU A 101 -9.14 -8.43 4.09
N LYS A 102 -9.76 -9.46 3.53
CA LYS A 102 -9.77 -9.71 2.09
C LYS A 102 -10.43 -8.56 1.33
N ASP A 103 -11.59 -8.09 1.78
CA ASP A 103 -12.31 -6.98 1.17
C ASP A 103 -11.55 -5.66 1.31
N TRP A 104 -10.78 -5.48 2.39
CA TRP A 104 -9.85 -4.38 2.54
C TRP A 104 -8.67 -4.44 1.56
N GLY A 105 -8.41 -5.59 0.97
CA GLY A 105 -7.36 -5.81 -0.01
C GLY A 105 -6.04 -6.30 0.59
N MET A 106 -6.09 -7.08 1.68
CA MET A 106 -4.86 -7.69 2.21
C MET A 106 -4.16 -8.56 1.17
N GLN A 107 -2.85 -8.52 1.17
CA GLN A 107 -1.99 -9.30 0.28
C GLN A 107 -1.36 -10.49 1.01
N ILE A 108 -1.12 -10.35 2.29
CA ILE A 108 -0.59 -11.40 3.18
C ILE A 108 -1.38 -11.40 4.48
N LEU A 109 -1.71 -12.59 4.97
CA LEU A 109 -2.26 -12.82 6.29
C LEU A 109 -1.16 -13.29 7.22
N MET A 110 -1.00 -12.61 8.35
CA MET A 110 -0.12 -13.02 9.44
C MET A 110 -0.95 -13.69 10.54
N GLY A 111 -0.74 -14.97 10.66
CA GLY A 111 -1.24 -15.86 11.68
C GLY A 111 -2.74 -15.95 11.82
N THR A 112 -3.17 -17.05 12.31
CA THR A 112 -4.15 -17.15 13.37
C THR A 112 -3.39 -17.53 14.62
N VAL A 113 -3.62 -16.88 15.72
CA VAL A 113 -2.83 -17.05 16.96
C VAL A 113 -3.20 -18.36 17.68
N THR A 114 -4.43 -18.78 17.54
CA THR A 114 -5.00 -19.98 18.15
C THR A 114 -5.40 -21.00 17.07
N SER A 115 -5.28 -22.27 17.41
CA SER A 115 -5.74 -23.40 16.59
C SER A 115 -7.10 -23.87 17.09
N GLY A 116 -8.16 -23.53 16.38
CA GLY A 116 -9.51 -23.96 16.71
C GLY A 116 -10.39 -24.03 15.50
#